data_2ffd6ab55427cc99eab9ae51217a9982
#
_entry.id   2ffd6ab55427cc99eab9ae51217a9982
#
_cell.length_a   1.000
_cell.length_b   1.000
_cell.length_c   1.000
_cell.angle_alpha   90.00
_cell.angle_beta   90.00
_cell.angle_gamma   90.00
#
_symmetry.space_group_name_H-M   'P 1'
#
loop_
_entity.id
_entity.type
_entity.pdbx_description
1 polymer ?
#
loop_
_entity_poly.entity_id
_entity_poly.type
_entity_poly.pdbx_seq_one_letter_code
_entity_poly.pdbx_strand_id
1 'polypeptide(L)'
;EGANLKGNRFLLSNQIYVPLYEGKMIWHYNHHYADWPIEGERQNTVPTPTLEQLANPYDTPMPWYWIPQEEVENRLVKVDAKDNIIWEWTHKWLIGFRDITNSTNERTFIVSPIPDAFGVGHSATLLFVERGTMPGAVLMGMMSSLVFDYTTRQKIGGSHASISFVKQFPVLTPEQVSASSYEQDIVERVARLCWFNHDLDGWMEELREECPAEYDLPEEPVIWDEGQRAVWQAELDAIFAHLYGLTTEELRYILDPEDVCGKGCINETFRVLKERELRELGEYRTKRLVM
;
A
#
# COMPACT_ATOMS: atom_id res chain seq x y z
N GLU A 1 -5.38 15.27 29.52
CA GLU A 1 -4.84 15.34 30.90
C GLU A 1 -4.58 13.89 31.38
N GLY A 2 -3.31 13.54 31.72
CA GLY A 2 -2.96 12.21 32.26
C GLY A 2 -2.69 11.10 31.24
N ALA A 3 -2.77 11.36 29.94
CA ALA A 3 -2.37 10.41 28.91
C ALA A 3 -0.85 10.49 28.68
N ASN A 4 -0.21 9.33 28.54
CA ASN A 4 1.21 9.21 28.24
C ASN A 4 1.37 8.64 26.82
N LEU A 5 1.96 9.42 25.92
CA LEU A 5 2.30 8.99 24.56
C LEU A 5 3.64 8.27 24.57
N LYS A 6 3.67 7.05 24.05
CA LYS A 6 4.90 6.26 23.83
C LYS A 6 4.88 5.71 22.40
N GLY A 7 5.75 6.26 21.56
CA GLY A 7 5.66 6.03 20.12
C GLY A 7 4.31 6.51 19.60
N ASN A 8 3.59 5.66 18.90
CA ASN A 8 2.24 5.89 18.41
C ASN A 8 1.14 5.22 19.27
N ARG A 9 1.33 5.10 20.58
CA ARG A 9 0.34 4.56 21.52
C ARG A 9 0.13 5.51 22.68
N PHE A 10 -1.13 5.77 23.03
CA PHE A 10 -1.49 6.47 24.25
C PHE A 10 -1.86 5.48 25.35
N LEU A 11 -1.29 5.67 26.52
CA LEU A 11 -1.71 5.01 27.75
C LEU A 11 -2.54 5.99 28.58
N LEU A 12 -3.80 5.68 28.81
CA LEU A 12 -4.73 6.48 29.63
C LEU A 12 -5.49 5.54 30.57
N SER A 13 -5.36 5.74 31.88
CA SER A 13 -6.12 5.01 32.90
C SER A 13 -6.09 3.48 32.70
N ASN A 14 -4.93 2.90 32.44
CA ASN A 14 -4.70 1.49 32.13
C ASN A 14 -5.28 0.97 30.80
N GLN A 15 -5.80 1.86 29.96
CA GLN A 15 -6.25 1.52 28.62
C GLN A 15 -5.24 2.01 27.59
N ILE A 16 -4.91 1.15 26.61
CA ILE A 16 -4.03 1.49 25.49
C ILE A 16 -4.91 1.95 24.33
N TYR A 17 -4.55 3.08 23.76
CA TYR A 17 -5.13 3.61 22.53
C TYR A 17 -4.11 3.51 21.42
N VAL A 18 -4.55 3.03 20.28
CA VAL A 18 -3.76 2.86 19.04
C VAL A 18 -4.27 3.79 17.95
N PRO A 19 -3.46 4.08 16.92
CA PRO A 19 -3.88 4.85 15.77
C PRO A 19 -5.17 4.33 15.13
N LEU A 20 -6.05 5.25 14.73
CA LEU A 20 -7.17 4.96 13.83
C LEU A 20 -6.82 5.48 12.44
N TYR A 21 -6.42 4.59 11.56
CA TYR A 21 -6.05 4.91 10.19
C TYR A 21 -7.22 5.40 9.36
N GLU A 22 -7.01 6.47 8.63
CA GLU A 22 -7.89 6.94 7.56
C GLU A 22 -7.23 6.62 6.20
N GLY A 23 -8.01 6.45 5.15
CA GLY A 23 -7.47 6.12 3.82
C GLY A 23 -6.38 7.08 3.32
N LYS A 24 -6.46 8.37 3.70
CA LYS A 24 -5.44 9.38 3.34
C LYS A 24 -4.10 9.23 4.09
N MET A 25 -4.02 8.35 5.09
CA MET A 25 -2.78 8.05 5.81
C MET A 25 -1.89 7.03 5.10
N ILE A 26 -2.38 6.38 4.06
CA ILE A 26 -1.62 5.38 3.31
C ILE A 26 -1.38 5.82 1.87
N TRP A 27 -0.27 5.35 1.28
CA TRP A 27 0.04 5.41 -0.14
C TRP A 27 0.60 4.06 -0.57
N HIS A 28 0.90 3.87 -1.84
CA HIS A 28 1.52 2.62 -2.31
C HIS A 28 2.76 2.28 -1.49
N TYR A 29 2.75 1.11 -0.84
CA TYR A 29 3.86 0.60 -0.02
C TYR A 29 4.25 1.54 1.14
N ASN A 30 3.36 2.45 1.54
CA ASN A 30 3.67 3.46 2.55
C ASN A 30 2.48 3.62 3.50
N HIS A 31 2.61 3.07 4.71
CA HIS A 31 1.65 3.22 5.79
C HIS A 31 1.85 4.53 6.59
N HIS A 32 2.95 5.25 6.33
CA HIS A 32 3.27 6.54 6.95
C HIS A 32 3.21 7.68 5.92
N TYR A 33 2.12 7.77 5.17
CA TYR A 33 1.94 8.82 4.15
C TYR A 33 1.38 10.12 4.73
N ALA A 34 0.70 10.07 5.88
CA ALA A 34 0.24 11.26 6.61
C ALA A 34 0.69 11.19 8.06
N ASP A 35 1.05 12.37 8.57
CA ASP A 35 1.55 12.56 9.93
C ASP A 35 0.90 13.81 10.54
N TRP A 36 -0.04 13.59 11.46
CA TRP A 36 -0.80 14.69 12.06
C TRP A 36 -0.05 15.27 13.25
N PRO A 37 -0.05 16.62 13.45
CA PRO A 37 0.53 17.20 14.64
C PRO A 37 -0.28 16.77 15.89
N ILE A 38 0.43 16.52 16.98
CA ILE A 38 -0.18 16.13 18.26
C ILE A 38 -1.08 17.24 18.81
N GLU A 39 -0.75 18.49 18.50
CA GLU A 39 -1.49 19.68 18.96
C GLU A 39 -1.91 20.53 17.77
N GLY A 40 -3.03 21.22 17.91
CA GLY A 40 -3.54 22.15 16.91
C GLY A 40 -4.91 21.78 16.36
N GLU A 41 -5.37 22.53 15.36
CA GLU A 41 -6.62 22.27 14.67
C GLU A 41 -6.39 21.39 13.44
N ARG A 42 -7.37 20.51 13.16
CA ARG A 42 -7.34 19.68 11.97
C ARG A 42 -7.39 20.53 10.71
N GLN A 43 -6.34 20.47 9.94
CA GLN A 43 -6.27 21.14 8.64
C GLN A 43 -6.98 20.32 7.54
N ASN A 44 -7.48 21.00 6.51
CA ASN A 44 -8.05 20.33 5.34
C ASN A 44 -6.98 19.62 4.49
N THR A 45 -5.75 20.15 4.50
CA THR A 45 -4.60 19.54 3.85
C THR A 45 -4.05 18.42 4.72
N VAL A 46 -3.78 17.27 4.11
CA VAL A 46 -3.14 16.15 4.80
C VAL A 46 -1.67 16.49 5.02
N PRO A 47 -1.20 16.59 6.28
CA PRO A 47 0.22 16.80 6.55
C PRO A 47 0.99 15.53 6.19
N THR A 48 2.05 15.71 5.42
CA THR A 48 2.94 14.58 5.05
C THR A 48 4.22 14.64 5.85
N PRO A 49 4.81 13.50 6.24
CA PRO A 49 6.10 13.46 6.89
C PRO A 49 7.19 14.04 5.99
N THR A 50 8.22 14.59 6.60
CA THR A 50 9.44 15.02 5.90
C THR A 50 10.27 13.79 5.48
N LEU A 51 11.20 13.99 4.53
CA LEU A 51 12.13 12.92 4.15
C LEU A 51 13.02 12.47 5.32
N GLU A 52 13.34 13.37 6.25
CA GLU A 52 14.10 13.03 7.47
C GLU A 52 13.28 12.12 8.40
N GLN A 53 11.99 12.37 8.56
CA GLN A 53 11.08 11.51 9.32
C GLN A 53 10.96 10.13 8.66
N LEU A 54 10.73 10.07 7.35
CA LEU A 54 10.64 8.80 6.62
C LEU A 54 11.96 8.00 6.63
N ALA A 55 13.11 8.68 6.70
CA ALA A 55 14.41 8.03 6.79
C ALA A 55 14.75 7.56 8.22
N ASN A 56 13.98 7.97 9.22
CA ASN A 56 14.15 7.52 10.60
C ASN A 56 13.31 6.26 10.86
N PRO A 57 13.90 5.07 11.04
CA PRO A 57 13.16 3.82 11.20
C PRO A 57 12.34 3.75 12.50
N TYR A 58 12.55 4.68 13.43
CA TYR A 58 11.80 4.77 14.69
C TYR A 58 10.70 5.83 14.65
N ASP A 59 10.58 6.57 13.54
CA ASP A 59 9.49 7.52 13.37
C ASP A 59 8.19 6.80 13.01
N THR A 60 7.11 7.15 13.67
CA THR A 60 5.83 6.44 13.58
C THR A 60 4.71 7.39 13.19
N PRO A 61 3.76 6.98 12.34
CA PRO A 61 2.68 7.85 11.90
C PRO A 61 1.79 8.31 13.06
N MET A 62 1.57 9.61 13.17
CA MET A 62 0.62 10.18 14.10
C MET A 62 -0.75 10.32 13.44
N PRO A 63 -1.79 9.65 13.98
CA PRO A 63 -3.13 9.76 13.46
C PRO A 63 -3.83 10.99 14.04
N TRP A 64 -4.91 11.44 13.39
CA TRP A 64 -5.81 12.41 14.00
C TRP A 64 -6.75 11.77 15.05
N TYR A 65 -7.13 10.50 14.82
CA TYR A 65 -8.03 9.76 15.70
C TYR A 65 -7.33 8.56 16.34
N TRP A 66 -7.80 8.25 17.56
CA TRP A 66 -7.30 7.13 18.36
C TRP A 66 -8.46 6.23 18.76
N ILE A 67 -8.21 4.95 18.88
CA ILE A 67 -9.20 3.94 19.26
C ILE A 67 -8.61 3.03 20.36
N PRO A 68 -9.41 2.57 21.34
CA PRO A 68 -8.93 1.56 22.26
C PRO A 68 -8.43 0.30 21.53
N GLN A 69 -7.27 -0.19 21.91
CA GLN A 69 -6.66 -1.38 21.29
C GLN A 69 -7.60 -2.60 21.38
N GLU A 70 -8.24 -2.80 22.53
CA GLU A 70 -9.23 -3.86 22.74
C GLU A 70 -10.37 -3.86 21.71
N GLU A 71 -10.79 -2.67 21.26
CA GLU A 71 -11.82 -2.54 20.22
C GLU A 71 -11.35 -3.03 18.85
N VAL A 72 -10.06 -2.94 18.57
CA VAL A 72 -9.47 -3.49 17.34
C VAL A 72 -9.36 -5.01 17.45
N GLU A 73 -8.79 -5.51 18.54
CA GLU A 73 -8.59 -6.93 18.81
C GLU A 73 -9.93 -7.69 18.76
N ASN A 74 -10.98 -7.15 19.39
CA ASN A 74 -12.32 -7.74 19.37
C ASN A 74 -12.92 -7.85 17.96
N ARG A 75 -12.48 -7.04 16.99
CA ARG A 75 -12.95 -7.09 15.60
C ARG A 75 -12.17 -8.05 14.73
N LEU A 76 -11.02 -8.49 15.19
CA LEU A 76 -10.18 -9.49 14.52
C LEU A 76 -10.55 -10.93 14.91
N VAL A 77 -11.55 -11.09 15.75
CA VAL A 77 -12.10 -12.40 16.16
C VAL A 77 -13.61 -12.40 15.91
N LYS A 78 -14.13 -13.50 15.37
CA LYS A 78 -15.56 -13.77 15.27
C LYS A 78 -15.90 -15.05 16.02
N VAL A 79 -16.94 -15.00 16.80
CA VAL A 79 -17.46 -16.16 17.53
C VAL A 79 -18.89 -16.52 17.09
N ASP A 80 -19.26 -17.78 17.27
CA ASP A 80 -20.62 -18.24 17.06
C ASP A 80 -21.52 -17.93 18.30
N ALA A 81 -22.78 -18.35 18.25
CA ALA A 81 -23.74 -18.14 19.35
C ALA A 81 -23.39 -18.95 20.63
N LYS A 82 -22.33 -19.76 20.60
CA LYS A 82 -21.85 -20.59 21.73
C LYS A 82 -20.43 -20.18 22.14
N ASP A 83 -20.00 -18.98 21.74
CA ASP A 83 -18.66 -18.43 21.99
C ASP A 83 -17.50 -19.26 21.40
N ASN A 84 -17.73 -20.14 20.41
CA ASN A 84 -16.65 -20.79 19.70
C ASN A 84 -16.08 -19.83 18.63
N ILE A 85 -14.75 -19.75 18.55
CA ILE A 85 -14.08 -18.95 17.50
C ILE A 85 -14.36 -19.61 16.14
N ILE A 86 -14.96 -18.86 15.23
CA ILE A 86 -15.26 -19.26 13.85
C ILE A 86 -14.38 -18.58 12.82
N TRP A 87 -13.71 -17.52 13.21
CA TRP A 87 -12.71 -16.81 12.42
C TRP A 87 -11.86 -15.96 13.34
N GLU A 88 -10.55 -15.91 13.09
CA GLU A 88 -9.60 -15.09 13.80
C GLU A 88 -8.50 -14.66 12.85
N TRP A 89 -8.11 -13.39 12.90
CA TRP A 89 -6.95 -12.87 12.21
C TRP A 89 -5.74 -12.93 13.13
N THR A 90 -4.81 -13.83 12.85
CA THR A 90 -3.65 -14.10 13.70
C THR A 90 -2.37 -13.43 13.24
N HIS A 91 -2.39 -12.84 12.05
CA HIS A 91 -1.23 -12.15 11.48
C HIS A 91 -0.99 -10.79 12.14
N LYS A 92 0.28 -10.39 12.22
CA LYS A 92 0.72 -9.11 12.77
C LYS A 92 0.72 -7.97 11.75
N TRP A 93 -0.22 -7.98 10.82
CA TRP A 93 -0.36 -7.00 9.76
C TRP A 93 -1.77 -7.03 9.19
N LEU A 94 -2.12 -5.95 8.50
CA LEU A 94 -3.33 -5.84 7.69
C LEU A 94 -2.94 -5.30 6.32
N ILE A 95 -3.78 -5.48 5.32
CA ILE A 95 -3.70 -4.75 4.06
C ILE A 95 -4.92 -3.85 3.96
N GLY A 96 -4.66 -2.55 3.77
CA GLY A 96 -5.71 -1.56 3.55
C GLY A 96 -5.63 -0.92 2.18
N PHE A 97 -6.78 -0.66 1.56
CA PHE A 97 -6.84 0.16 0.35
C PHE A 97 -7.76 1.36 0.55
N ARG A 98 -7.45 2.45 -0.14
CA ARG A 98 -8.29 3.66 -0.10
C ARG A 98 -9.64 3.39 -0.77
N ASP A 99 -10.73 3.57 -0.03
CA ASP A 99 -12.08 3.57 -0.61
C ASP A 99 -12.35 4.85 -1.41
N ILE A 100 -11.99 6.01 -0.84
CA ILE A 100 -12.20 7.31 -1.51
C ILE A 100 -11.11 7.54 -2.56
N THR A 101 -11.52 7.53 -3.81
CA THR A 101 -10.62 7.67 -4.97
C THR A 101 -11.36 8.28 -6.16
N ASN A 102 -10.61 8.55 -7.24
CA ASN A 102 -11.16 9.00 -8.52
C ASN A 102 -10.27 8.52 -9.66
N SER A 103 -10.87 8.18 -10.80
CA SER A 103 -10.14 7.76 -12.00
C SER A 103 -9.25 8.86 -12.61
N THR A 104 -9.44 10.12 -12.19
CA THR A 104 -8.62 11.26 -12.63
C THR A 104 -7.48 11.61 -11.66
N ASN A 105 -7.35 10.90 -10.54
CA ASN A 105 -6.23 11.06 -9.61
C ASN A 105 -4.91 10.57 -10.23
N GLU A 106 -3.80 10.91 -9.63
CA GLU A 106 -2.48 10.36 -10.01
C GLU A 106 -2.48 8.83 -10.00
N ARG A 107 -3.00 8.25 -8.93
CA ARG A 107 -3.26 6.81 -8.78
C ARG A 107 -4.70 6.60 -8.32
N THR A 108 -5.35 5.60 -8.87
CA THR A 108 -6.76 5.31 -8.58
C THR A 108 -6.90 4.26 -7.50
N PHE A 109 -6.17 3.16 -7.58
CA PHE A 109 -6.21 2.12 -6.56
C PHE A 109 -4.94 2.19 -5.70
N ILE A 110 -5.08 2.59 -4.45
CA ILE A 110 -3.96 2.77 -3.53
C ILE A 110 -4.09 1.77 -2.40
N VAL A 111 -3.07 0.94 -2.22
CA VAL A 111 -3.01 -0.13 -1.24
C VAL A 111 -1.68 -0.09 -0.48
N SER A 112 -1.72 -0.45 0.80
CA SER A 112 -0.54 -0.47 1.69
C SER A 112 -0.71 -1.51 2.78
N PRO A 113 0.39 -2.06 3.32
CA PRO A 113 0.33 -2.76 4.58
C PRO A 113 0.00 -1.76 5.69
N ILE A 114 -0.65 -2.24 6.74
CA ILE A 114 -0.97 -1.49 7.95
C ILE A 114 -0.48 -2.35 9.12
N PRO A 115 0.25 -1.78 10.09
CA PRO A 115 0.68 -2.51 11.28
C PRO A 115 -0.49 -3.11 12.04
N ASP A 116 -0.25 -4.23 12.71
CA ASP A 116 -1.23 -4.90 13.56
C ASP A 116 -1.64 -4.01 14.73
N ALA A 117 -2.78 -4.35 15.35
CA ALA A 117 -3.35 -3.61 16.46
C ALA A 117 -3.62 -2.11 16.19
N PHE A 118 -3.57 -1.68 14.93
CA PHE A 118 -4.05 -0.37 14.52
C PHE A 118 -5.50 -0.46 14.06
N GLY A 119 -6.30 0.53 14.45
CA GLY A 119 -7.66 0.65 13.98
C GLY A 119 -7.69 1.18 12.55
N VAL A 120 -8.74 0.84 11.80
CA VAL A 120 -8.93 1.34 10.43
C VAL A 120 -10.33 1.87 10.27
N GLY A 121 -10.44 3.14 9.86
CA GLY A 121 -11.71 3.78 9.58
C GLY A 121 -12.28 3.37 8.21
N HIS A 122 -13.56 3.65 7.98
CA HIS A 122 -14.29 3.26 6.76
C HIS A 122 -13.70 3.78 5.44
N SER A 123 -12.84 4.80 5.48
CA SER A 123 -12.18 5.33 4.28
C SER A 123 -10.98 4.51 3.80
N ALA A 124 -10.58 3.49 4.59
CA ALA A 124 -9.62 2.47 4.20
C ALA A 124 -10.25 1.10 4.40
N THR A 125 -10.53 0.39 3.31
CA THR A 125 -11.12 -0.95 3.36
C THR A 125 -10.02 -1.99 3.55
N LEU A 126 -10.27 -3.01 4.38
CA LEU A 126 -9.31 -4.07 4.67
C LEU A 126 -9.48 -5.27 3.75
N LEU A 127 -8.34 -5.85 3.39
CA LEU A 127 -8.20 -7.15 2.73
C LEU A 127 -7.53 -8.13 3.70
N PHE A 128 -8.21 -9.23 4.00
CA PHE A 128 -7.68 -10.31 4.81
C PHE A 128 -7.21 -11.44 3.89
N VAL A 129 -5.88 -11.59 3.76
CA VAL A 129 -5.26 -12.60 2.89
C VAL A 129 -4.93 -13.84 3.73
N GLU A 130 -5.89 -14.75 3.82
CA GLU A 130 -5.79 -15.96 4.68
C GLU A 130 -4.75 -16.99 4.19
N ARG A 131 -4.13 -16.76 3.03
CA ARG A 131 -3.09 -17.64 2.47
C ARG A 131 -1.67 -17.36 2.99
N GLY A 132 -1.50 -16.34 3.84
CA GLY A 132 -0.23 -15.99 4.46
C GLY A 132 0.36 -14.66 4.00
N THR A 133 1.50 -14.34 4.55
CA THR A 133 2.19 -13.06 4.41
C THR A 133 2.85 -12.90 3.04
N MET A 134 3.49 -13.96 2.53
CA MET A 134 4.12 -13.94 1.20
C MET A 134 3.09 -13.75 0.07
N PRO A 135 1.96 -14.49 0.00
CA PRO A 135 0.89 -14.21 -0.95
C PRO A 135 0.27 -12.82 -0.77
N GLY A 136 0.20 -12.32 0.47
CA GLY A 136 -0.22 -10.96 0.78
C GLY A 136 0.70 -9.91 0.17
N ALA A 137 2.01 -10.09 0.28
CA ALA A 137 3.01 -9.21 -0.34
C ALA A 137 2.89 -9.21 -1.88
N VAL A 138 2.76 -10.38 -2.50
CA VAL A 138 2.54 -10.51 -3.95
C VAL A 138 1.27 -9.78 -4.40
N LEU A 139 0.15 -10.00 -3.70
CA LEU A 139 -1.12 -9.34 -4.00
C LEU A 139 -1.00 -7.81 -3.90
N MET A 140 -0.33 -7.31 -2.88
CA MET A 140 -0.11 -5.88 -2.68
C MET A 140 0.78 -5.28 -3.78
N GLY A 141 1.85 -5.97 -4.19
CA GLY A 141 2.68 -5.59 -5.32
C GLY A 141 1.87 -5.49 -6.61
N MET A 142 1.06 -6.51 -6.90
CA MET A 142 0.16 -6.55 -8.05
C MET A 142 -0.83 -5.38 -8.05
N MET A 143 -1.53 -5.18 -6.95
CA MET A 143 -2.54 -4.12 -6.81
C MET A 143 -1.94 -2.71 -6.83
N SER A 144 -0.64 -2.58 -6.55
CA SER A 144 0.09 -1.31 -6.65
C SER A 144 0.62 -1.04 -8.06
N SER A 145 0.61 -2.00 -8.97
CA SER A 145 1.16 -1.84 -10.31
C SER A 145 0.33 -0.89 -11.19
N LEU A 146 0.99 -0.24 -12.15
CA LEU A 146 0.34 0.65 -13.12
C LEU A 146 -0.64 -0.12 -14.04
N VAL A 147 -0.33 -1.37 -14.35
CA VAL A 147 -1.21 -2.23 -15.15
C VAL A 147 -2.53 -2.51 -14.42
N PHE A 148 -2.45 -2.81 -13.13
CA PHE A 148 -3.64 -2.97 -12.30
C PHE A 148 -4.42 -1.67 -12.18
N ASP A 149 -3.74 -0.55 -11.93
CA ASP A 149 -4.37 0.76 -11.83
C ASP A 149 -5.03 1.20 -13.15
N TYR A 150 -4.43 0.89 -14.30
CA TYR A 150 -5.05 1.10 -15.61
C TYR A 150 -6.39 0.38 -15.73
N THR A 151 -6.45 -0.89 -15.35
CA THR A 151 -7.69 -1.66 -15.43
C THR A 151 -8.76 -1.19 -14.43
N THR A 152 -8.35 -0.78 -13.24
CA THR A 152 -9.27 -0.24 -12.23
C THR A 152 -9.90 1.08 -12.67
N ARG A 153 -9.14 1.95 -13.34
CA ARG A 153 -9.63 3.24 -13.89
C ARG A 153 -10.75 3.05 -14.89
N GLN A 154 -10.75 1.96 -15.65
CA GLN A 154 -11.80 1.66 -16.61
C GLN A 154 -13.11 1.25 -15.94
N LYS A 155 -13.08 0.81 -14.68
CA LYS A 155 -14.25 0.33 -13.94
C LYS A 155 -14.77 1.32 -12.90
N ILE A 156 -13.90 2.14 -12.32
CA ILE A 156 -14.28 3.12 -11.29
C ILE A 156 -14.80 4.38 -11.97
N GLY A 157 -16.11 4.51 -12.08
CA GLY A 157 -16.78 5.68 -12.64
C GLY A 157 -17.19 6.74 -11.62
N GLY A 158 -16.90 6.54 -10.33
CA GLY A 158 -17.29 7.40 -9.21
C GLY A 158 -16.12 7.76 -8.29
N SER A 159 -16.45 8.11 -7.05
CA SER A 159 -15.49 8.55 -6.02
C SER A 159 -15.12 7.45 -5.03
N HIS A 160 -15.50 6.19 -5.28
CA HIS A 160 -15.27 5.07 -4.37
C HIS A 160 -14.78 3.82 -5.09
N ALA A 161 -13.70 3.23 -4.57
CA ALA A 161 -13.26 1.87 -4.88
C ALA A 161 -14.02 0.87 -4.00
N SER A 162 -15.35 0.79 -4.16
CA SER A 162 -16.15 -0.09 -3.32
C SER A 162 -15.76 -1.56 -3.51
N ILE A 163 -16.02 -2.37 -2.49
CA ILE A 163 -15.72 -3.81 -2.52
C ILE A 163 -16.40 -4.54 -3.70
N SER A 164 -17.52 -4.00 -4.19
CA SER A 164 -18.23 -4.53 -5.36
C SER A 164 -17.40 -4.39 -6.64
N PHE A 165 -16.65 -3.30 -6.78
CA PHE A 165 -15.71 -3.11 -7.89
C PHE A 165 -14.45 -3.96 -7.69
N VAL A 166 -13.88 -3.93 -6.48
CA VAL A 166 -12.64 -4.65 -6.15
C VAL A 166 -12.75 -6.15 -6.46
N LYS A 167 -13.89 -6.76 -6.17
CA LYS A 167 -14.17 -8.18 -6.50
C LYS A 167 -14.18 -8.49 -8.00
N GLN A 168 -14.20 -7.50 -8.88
CA GLN A 168 -14.21 -7.66 -10.32
C GLN A 168 -12.87 -7.34 -10.97
N PHE A 169 -11.87 -6.90 -10.21
CA PHE A 169 -10.57 -6.58 -10.76
C PHE A 169 -9.81 -7.84 -11.12
N PRO A 170 -9.10 -7.85 -12.25
CA PRO A 170 -8.32 -9.00 -12.66
C PRO A 170 -7.09 -9.15 -11.76
N VAL A 171 -7.04 -10.21 -10.99
CA VAL A 171 -5.88 -10.61 -10.20
C VAL A 171 -5.29 -11.89 -10.77
N LEU A 172 -3.97 -11.99 -10.79
CA LEU A 172 -3.27 -13.25 -11.08
C LEU A 172 -3.41 -14.15 -9.85
N THR A 173 -3.62 -15.43 -10.09
CA THR A 173 -3.67 -16.39 -8.98
C THR A 173 -2.28 -16.63 -8.40
N PRO A 174 -2.17 -17.01 -7.11
CA PRO A 174 -0.87 -17.37 -6.53
C PRO A 174 -0.12 -18.40 -7.38
N GLU A 175 -0.82 -19.38 -7.92
CA GLU A 175 -0.23 -20.45 -8.77
C GLU A 175 0.35 -19.89 -10.08
N GLN A 176 -0.26 -18.85 -10.66
CA GLN A 176 0.28 -18.19 -11.86
C GLN A 176 1.57 -17.43 -11.55
N VAL A 177 1.65 -16.79 -10.38
CA VAL A 177 2.84 -16.06 -9.96
C VAL A 177 3.95 -17.03 -9.57
N SER A 178 3.66 -18.05 -8.75
CA SER A 178 4.63 -19.07 -8.31
C SER A 178 5.17 -19.92 -9.46
N ALA A 179 4.39 -20.11 -10.54
CA ALA A 179 4.87 -20.78 -11.75
C ALA A 179 5.81 -19.89 -12.60
N SER A 180 5.88 -18.60 -12.29
CA SER A 180 6.79 -17.67 -12.96
C SER A 180 8.15 -17.63 -12.28
N SER A 181 9.16 -17.10 -12.98
CA SER A 181 10.48 -16.85 -12.40
C SER A 181 10.52 -15.53 -11.59
N TYR A 182 9.40 -14.83 -11.42
CA TYR A 182 9.36 -13.48 -10.86
C TYR A 182 8.86 -13.40 -9.40
N GLU A 183 8.40 -14.51 -8.80
CA GLU A 183 7.85 -14.49 -7.45
C GLU A 183 8.84 -13.92 -6.42
N GLN A 184 10.09 -14.43 -6.45
CA GLN A 184 11.17 -13.92 -5.61
C GLN A 184 11.39 -12.41 -5.82
N ASP A 185 11.55 -12.00 -7.07
CA ASP A 185 11.76 -10.60 -7.43
C ASP A 185 10.65 -9.67 -6.92
N ILE A 186 9.39 -10.13 -6.98
CA ILE A 186 8.23 -9.39 -6.47
C ILE A 186 8.32 -9.24 -4.96
N VAL A 187 8.50 -10.35 -4.25
CA VAL A 187 8.51 -10.38 -2.78
C VAL A 187 9.62 -9.51 -2.22
N GLU A 188 10.84 -9.63 -2.75
CA GLU A 188 11.99 -8.85 -2.31
C GLU A 188 11.81 -7.34 -2.50
N ARG A 189 11.24 -6.92 -3.63
CA ARG A 189 10.98 -5.49 -3.89
C ARG A 189 9.86 -4.95 -3.02
N VAL A 190 8.80 -5.72 -2.82
CA VAL A 190 7.71 -5.35 -1.92
C VAL A 190 8.21 -5.24 -0.48
N ALA A 191 9.06 -6.18 -0.03
CA ALA A 191 9.68 -6.13 1.29
C ALA A 191 10.48 -4.83 1.48
N ARG A 192 11.36 -4.48 0.53
CA ARG A 192 12.16 -3.26 0.56
C ARG A 192 11.33 -1.98 0.49
N LEU A 193 10.22 -2.00 -0.22
CA LEU A 193 9.32 -0.85 -0.34
C LEU A 193 8.47 -0.64 0.90
N CYS A 194 8.06 -1.69 1.59
CA CYS A 194 7.12 -1.62 2.71
C CYS A 194 7.82 -1.45 4.06
N TRP A 195 8.93 -2.15 4.28
CA TRP A 195 9.60 -2.17 5.57
C TRP A 195 10.71 -1.12 5.65
N PHE A 196 10.31 0.13 5.92
CA PHE A 196 11.22 1.27 6.11
C PHE A 196 11.20 1.80 7.56
N ASN A 197 10.37 1.26 8.43
CA ASN A 197 10.37 1.54 9.86
C ASN A 197 9.90 0.31 10.66
N HIS A 198 10.13 0.35 11.98
CA HIS A 198 9.86 -0.74 12.91
C HIS A 198 8.37 -1.02 13.18
N ASP A 199 7.45 -0.20 12.67
CA ASP A 199 6.01 -0.47 12.83
C ASP A 199 5.58 -1.77 12.12
N LEU A 200 6.30 -2.17 11.05
CA LEU A 200 6.03 -3.39 10.27
C LEU A 200 7.00 -4.55 10.57
N ASP A 201 7.69 -4.54 11.72
CA ASP A 201 8.57 -5.65 12.10
C ASP A 201 7.83 -6.98 12.14
N GLY A 202 6.62 -7.02 12.71
CA GLY A 202 5.82 -8.23 12.76
C GLY A 202 5.43 -8.77 11.39
N TRP A 203 5.14 -7.89 10.42
CA TRP A 203 4.91 -8.30 9.03
C TRP A 203 6.17 -8.89 8.38
N MET A 204 7.32 -8.27 8.65
CA MET A 204 8.59 -8.70 8.08
C MET A 204 9.10 -10.01 8.72
N GLU A 205 8.86 -10.22 10.02
CA GLU A 205 9.15 -11.49 10.70
C GLU A 205 8.38 -12.64 10.05
N GLU A 206 7.05 -12.50 9.91
CA GLU A 206 6.21 -13.52 9.27
C GLU A 206 6.61 -13.75 7.81
N LEU A 207 6.95 -12.69 7.06
CA LEU A 207 7.40 -12.82 5.67
C LEU A 207 8.68 -13.66 5.56
N ARG A 208 9.66 -13.45 6.46
CA ARG A 208 10.89 -14.25 6.51
C ARG A 208 10.63 -15.71 6.86
N GLU A 209 9.67 -15.99 7.76
CA GLU A 209 9.29 -17.35 8.13
C GLU A 209 8.65 -18.12 6.97
N GLU A 210 7.92 -17.44 6.10
CA GLU A 210 7.24 -18.06 4.96
C GLU A 210 8.12 -18.16 3.70
N CYS A 211 9.06 -17.24 3.52
CA CYS A 211 9.88 -17.19 2.32
C CYS A 211 11.00 -18.25 2.31
N PRO A 212 11.35 -18.80 1.13
CA PRO A 212 12.55 -19.60 0.96
C PRO A 212 13.81 -18.86 1.44
N ALA A 213 14.76 -19.61 2.01
CA ALA A 213 15.99 -19.04 2.59
C ALA A 213 16.91 -18.34 1.56
N GLU A 214 16.73 -18.61 0.29
CA GLU A 214 17.47 -17.98 -0.82
C GLU A 214 16.95 -16.59 -1.17
N TYR A 215 15.79 -16.15 -0.64
CA TYR A 215 15.27 -14.80 -0.90
C TYR A 215 16.12 -13.75 -0.18
N ASP A 216 16.54 -12.73 -0.92
CA ASP A 216 17.33 -11.62 -0.38
C ASP A 216 16.42 -10.57 0.29
N LEU A 217 15.91 -10.92 1.47
CA LEU A 217 15.08 -10.03 2.28
C LEU A 217 15.95 -9.11 3.16
N PRO A 218 15.58 -7.84 3.33
CA PRO A 218 16.35 -6.91 4.15
C PRO A 218 16.40 -7.38 5.62
N GLU A 219 17.55 -7.20 6.29
CA GLU A 219 17.75 -7.56 7.71
C GLU A 219 17.30 -6.47 8.66
N GLU A 220 17.34 -5.20 8.20
CA GLU A 220 16.96 -4.00 8.95
C GLU A 220 15.98 -3.16 8.10
N PRO A 221 15.19 -2.26 8.71
CA PRO A 221 14.34 -1.34 7.96
C PRO A 221 15.13 -0.58 6.89
N VAL A 222 14.59 -0.58 5.67
CA VAL A 222 15.26 0.01 4.51
C VAL A 222 15.17 1.53 4.58
N ILE A 223 16.30 2.20 4.57
CA ILE A 223 16.36 3.67 4.60
C ILE A 223 15.60 4.23 3.39
N TRP A 224 14.71 5.19 3.66
CA TRP A 224 13.90 5.82 2.63
C TRP A 224 14.76 6.59 1.63
N ASP A 225 14.73 6.18 0.38
CA ASP A 225 15.35 6.86 -0.76
C ASP A 225 14.36 6.89 -1.93
N GLU A 226 13.90 8.07 -2.33
CA GLU A 226 12.87 8.23 -3.37
C GLU A 226 13.35 7.76 -4.75
N GLY A 227 14.65 7.88 -5.03
CA GLY A 227 15.22 7.42 -6.29
C GLY A 227 15.22 5.90 -6.38
N GLN A 228 15.71 5.24 -5.34
CA GLN A 228 15.76 3.78 -5.28
C GLN A 228 14.34 3.17 -5.21
N ARG A 229 13.43 3.79 -4.45
CA ARG A 229 12.02 3.35 -4.39
C ARG A 229 11.35 3.44 -5.75
N ALA A 230 11.62 4.50 -6.52
CA ALA A 230 11.09 4.64 -7.87
C ALA A 230 11.60 3.54 -8.82
N VAL A 231 12.85 3.08 -8.66
CA VAL A 231 13.41 1.95 -9.41
C VAL A 231 12.67 0.66 -9.05
N TRP A 232 12.55 0.31 -7.78
CA TRP A 232 11.85 -0.90 -7.35
C TRP A 232 10.37 -0.93 -7.78
N GLN A 233 9.69 0.22 -7.71
CA GLN A 233 8.30 0.32 -8.20
C GLN A 233 8.21 0.10 -9.71
N ALA A 234 9.13 0.69 -10.48
CA ALA A 234 9.17 0.51 -11.92
C ALA A 234 9.51 -0.93 -12.34
N GLU A 235 10.39 -1.60 -11.60
CA GLU A 235 10.68 -3.01 -11.81
C GLU A 235 9.44 -3.89 -11.54
N LEU A 236 8.69 -3.60 -10.47
CA LEU A 236 7.40 -4.28 -10.21
C LEU A 236 6.38 -4.00 -11.33
N ASP A 237 6.28 -2.77 -11.80
CA ASP A 237 5.40 -2.42 -12.92
C ASP A 237 5.74 -3.20 -14.18
N ALA A 238 7.03 -3.34 -14.51
CA ALA A 238 7.50 -4.13 -15.65
C ALA A 238 7.23 -5.63 -15.45
N ILE A 239 7.50 -6.18 -14.26
CA ILE A 239 7.22 -7.58 -13.94
C ILE A 239 5.72 -7.88 -14.10
N PHE A 240 4.85 -7.06 -13.53
CA PHE A 240 3.41 -7.28 -13.67
C PHE A 240 2.92 -7.07 -15.09
N ALA A 241 3.52 -6.16 -15.87
CA ALA A 241 3.22 -6.07 -17.30
C ALA A 241 3.53 -7.39 -18.03
N HIS A 242 4.67 -8.02 -17.75
CA HIS A 242 5.01 -9.34 -18.28
C HIS A 242 4.04 -10.43 -17.81
N LEU A 243 3.71 -10.47 -16.54
CA LEU A 243 2.81 -11.49 -15.99
C LEU A 243 1.37 -11.37 -16.53
N TYR A 244 0.92 -10.16 -16.84
CA TYR A 244 -0.35 -9.92 -17.53
C TYR A 244 -0.27 -10.16 -19.04
N GLY A 245 0.90 -10.49 -19.57
CA GLY A 245 1.12 -10.81 -20.98
C GLY A 245 1.07 -9.63 -21.92
N LEU A 246 1.36 -8.42 -21.42
CA LEU A 246 1.38 -7.20 -22.25
C LEU A 246 2.60 -7.18 -23.19
N THR A 247 2.36 -6.72 -24.39
CA THR A 247 3.43 -6.33 -25.31
C THR A 247 4.04 -4.99 -24.90
N THR A 248 5.26 -4.73 -25.36
CA THR A 248 5.93 -3.44 -25.15
C THR A 248 5.09 -2.26 -25.68
N GLU A 249 4.39 -2.46 -26.80
CA GLU A 249 3.54 -1.40 -27.38
C GLU A 249 2.30 -1.11 -26.53
N GLU A 250 1.66 -2.16 -25.98
CA GLU A 250 0.53 -2.02 -25.07
C GLU A 250 0.97 -1.33 -23.77
N LEU A 251 2.12 -1.69 -23.22
CA LEU A 251 2.67 -1.03 -22.03
C LEU A 251 2.99 0.44 -22.30
N ARG A 252 3.59 0.78 -23.46
CA ARG A 252 3.81 2.16 -23.88
C ARG A 252 2.49 2.93 -23.98
N TYR A 253 1.45 2.31 -24.54
CA TYR A 253 0.13 2.91 -24.63
C TYR A 253 -0.49 3.16 -23.24
N ILE A 254 -0.35 2.22 -22.31
CA ILE A 254 -0.83 2.38 -20.93
C ILE A 254 -0.15 3.59 -20.25
N LEU A 255 1.18 3.68 -20.37
CA LEU A 255 1.97 4.73 -19.72
C LEU A 255 1.81 6.09 -20.38
N ASP A 256 1.81 6.13 -21.71
CA ASP A 256 1.80 7.37 -22.50
C ASP A 256 1.13 7.13 -23.86
N PRO A 257 -0.20 7.24 -23.94
CA PRO A 257 -0.93 7.01 -25.18
C PRO A 257 -0.47 7.88 -26.36
N GLU A 258 -0.04 9.13 -26.10
CA GLU A 258 0.45 10.02 -27.14
C GLU A 258 1.70 9.51 -27.86
N ASP A 259 2.51 8.71 -27.17
CA ASP A 259 3.71 8.08 -27.73
C ASP A 259 3.39 7.00 -28.78
N VAL A 260 2.19 6.44 -28.73
CA VAL A 260 1.72 5.38 -29.64
C VAL A 260 0.75 5.95 -30.69
N CYS A 261 -0.22 6.75 -30.27
CA CYS A 261 -1.30 7.25 -31.13
C CYS A 261 -1.02 8.64 -31.71
N GLY A 262 0.03 9.33 -31.25
CA GLY A 262 0.34 10.72 -31.64
C GLY A 262 -0.42 11.76 -30.82
N LYS A 263 -0.07 13.03 -31.03
CA LYS A 263 -0.63 14.16 -30.27
C LYS A 263 -2.14 14.25 -30.42
N GLY A 264 -2.82 14.47 -29.29
CA GLY A 264 -4.26 14.59 -29.20
C GLY A 264 -4.99 13.28 -28.99
N CYS A 265 -4.29 12.21 -28.63
CA CYS A 265 -4.88 10.99 -28.12
C CYS A 265 -5.66 11.29 -26.82
N ILE A 266 -6.96 10.95 -26.81
CA ILE A 266 -7.92 11.44 -25.80
C ILE A 266 -7.75 10.73 -24.44
N ASN A 267 -7.05 9.61 -24.36
CA ASN A 267 -7.01 8.71 -23.19
C ASN A 267 -5.67 8.76 -22.46
N GLU A 268 -5.29 9.91 -21.91
CA GLU A 268 -4.11 9.98 -21.04
C GLU A 268 -4.42 9.45 -19.63
N THR A 269 -4.28 8.15 -19.44
CA THR A 269 -4.60 7.46 -18.19
C THR A 269 -3.81 8.00 -17.01
N PHE A 270 -2.50 8.20 -17.18
CA PHE A 270 -1.60 8.68 -16.13
C PHE A 270 -1.16 10.13 -16.32
N ARG A 271 -2.03 10.98 -16.90
CA ARG A 271 -1.74 12.39 -17.16
C ARG A 271 -1.22 13.12 -15.91
N VAL A 272 -1.86 12.96 -14.77
CA VAL A 272 -1.48 13.67 -13.53
C VAL A 272 -0.08 13.24 -13.06
N LEU A 273 0.25 11.95 -13.12
CA LEU A 273 1.59 11.44 -12.83
C LEU A 273 2.63 12.02 -13.80
N LYS A 274 2.36 11.94 -15.12
CA LYS A 274 3.22 12.47 -16.17
C LYS A 274 3.49 13.97 -16.00
N GLU A 275 2.42 14.78 -15.82
CA GLU A 275 2.53 16.23 -15.62
C GLU A 275 3.31 16.59 -14.34
N ARG A 276 3.09 15.86 -13.25
CA ARG A 276 3.84 16.06 -12.02
C ARG A 276 5.32 15.78 -12.21
N GLU A 277 5.68 14.64 -12.77
CA GLU A 277 7.09 14.28 -13.00
C GLU A 277 7.78 15.22 -13.98
N LEU A 278 7.13 15.62 -15.06
CA LEU A 278 7.67 16.62 -15.99
C LEU A 278 7.93 17.98 -15.31
N ARG A 279 7.05 18.40 -14.39
CA ARG A 279 7.21 19.65 -13.65
C ARG A 279 8.32 19.58 -12.61
N GLU A 280 8.42 18.48 -11.87
CA GLU A 280 9.30 18.33 -10.71
C GLU A 280 10.69 17.79 -11.08
N LEU A 281 10.76 16.91 -12.07
CA LEU A 281 11.97 16.20 -12.46
C LEU A 281 12.49 16.60 -13.86
N GLY A 282 11.68 17.29 -14.66
CA GLY A 282 12.00 17.63 -16.05
C GLY A 282 11.84 16.47 -17.05
N GLU A 283 11.42 15.29 -16.58
CA GLU A 283 11.20 14.10 -17.40
C GLU A 283 10.02 13.27 -16.89
N TYR A 284 9.44 12.43 -17.74
CA TYR A 284 8.50 11.39 -17.31
C TYR A 284 9.29 10.15 -16.83
N ARG A 285 9.84 10.24 -15.60
CA ARG A 285 10.75 9.25 -15.00
C ARG A 285 10.14 7.85 -14.95
N THR A 286 8.87 7.74 -14.51
CA THR A 286 8.18 6.45 -14.42
C THR A 286 8.21 5.72 -15.75
N LYS A 287 7.84 6.38 -16.85
CA LYS A 287 7.90 5.78 -18.20
C LYS A 287 9.32 5.33 -18.54
N ARG A 288 10.33 6.17 -18.32
CA ARG A 288 11.72 5.83 -18.62
C ARG A 288 12.24 4.62 -17.83
N LEU A 289 11.81 4.46 -16.59
CA LEU A 289 12.28 3.36 -15.75
C LEU A 289 11.55 2.03 -16.05
N VAL A 290 10.25 2.09 -16.40
CA VAL A 290 9.43 0.89 -16.67
C VAL A 290 9.73 0.30 -18.04
N MET A 291 10.04 1.16 -19.04
CA MET A 291 10.36 0.77 -20.43
C MET A 291 11.83 0.36 -20.62
#